data_fdff0426cb3f10feea5985e5dfc8198d
#
_entry.id   fdff0426cb3f10feea5985e5dfc8198d
#
_cell.length_a   1.000
_cell.length_b   1.000
_cell.length_c   1.000
_cell.angle_alpha   90.00
_cell.angle_beta   90.00
_cell.angle_gamma   90.00
#
_symmetry.space_group_name_H-M   'P 1'
#
loop_
_entity.id
_entity.type
_entity.pdbx_description
1 polymer ?
#
loop_
_entity_poly.entity_id
_entity_poly.type
_entity_poly.pdbx_seq_one_letter_code
_entity_poly.pdbx_strand_id
1 'polypeptide(L)'
;LLPGAWGGLNHIKTAVEEKPDLLIIGEANEWETPEYIRDARLLGMNISLLILGHSVSEEPGMAWMAEWLQPQLTGIKVTHVSSDDPFTWL
;
A
#
# COMPACT_ATOMS: atom_id res chain seq x y z
N LEU A 1 1.79 -5.90 4.68
CA LEU A 1 1.41 -4.62 4.07
C LEU A 1 2.59 -4.02 3.33
N LEU A 2 2.39 -3.64 2.07
CA LEU A 2 3.34 -2.95 1.21
C LEU A 2 2.68 -1.65 0.70
N PRO A 3 2.81 -0.52 1.41
CA PRO A 3 2.17 0.74 1.04
C PRO A 3 2.83 1.38 -0.20
N GLY A 4 2.13 2.31 -0.84
CA GLY A 4 2.65 3.07 -1.97
C GLY A 4 2.94 2.22 -3.21
N ALA A 5 3.97 2.60 -3.97
CA ALA A 5 4.33 2.01 -5.26
C ALA A 5 5.53 1.04 -5.17
N TRP A 6 5.35 -0.12 -4.57
CA TRP A 6 6.43 -1.11 -4.43
C TRP A 6 6.79 -1.87 -5.72
N GLY A 7 5.91 -1.83 -6.71
CA GLY A 7 6.07 -2.55 -7.98
C GLY A 7 5.74 -4.05 -7.87
N GLY A 8 5.20 -4.60 -8.96
CA GLY A 8 4.63 -5.94 -8.98
C GLY A 8 5.61 -7.06 -8.67
N LEU A 9 6.86 -6.95 -9.10
CA LEU A 9 7.87 -7.98 -8.79
C LEU A 9 8.10 -8.15 -7.28
N ASN A 10 8.10 -7.05 -6.51
CA ASN A 10 8.23 -7.11 -5.06
C ASN A 10 6.99 -7.71 -4.40
N HIS A 11 5.79 -7.40 -4.91
CA HIS A 11 4.54 -8.01 -4.46
C HIS A 11 4.55 -9.53 -4.67
N ILE A 12 4.96 -9.97 -5.86
CA ILE A 12 5.04 -11.38 -6.23
C ILE A 12 6.08 -12.12 -5.38
N LYS A 13 7.27 -11.52 -5.18
CA LYS A 13 8.30 -12.09 -4.29
C LYS A 13 7.75 -12.27 -2.88
N THR A 14 7.12 -11.25 -2.32
CA THR A 14 6.52 -11.34 -0.98
C THR A 14 5.45 -12.44 -0.90
N ALA A 15 4.60 -12.54 -1.92
CA ALA A 15 3.57 -13.60 -1.96
C ALA A 15 4.19 -15.01 -1.96
N VAL A 16 5.29 -15.20 -2.69
CA VAL A 16 5.98 -16.51 -2.80
C VAL A 16 6.77 -16.85 -1.55
N GLU A 17 7.52 -15.89 -1.03
CA GLU A 17 8.47 -16.10 0.08
C GLU A 17 7.75 -16.17 1.42
N GLU A 18 6.84 -15.24 1.68
CA GLU A 18 6.14 -15.11 2.97
C GLU A 18 4.83 -15.90 3.04
N LYS A 19 4.26 -16.27 1.89
CA LYS A 19 2.99 -17.03 1.77
C LYS A 19 1.88 -16.50 2.68
N PRO A 20 1.58 -15.20 2.65
CA PRO A 20 0.55 -14.63 3.50
C PRO A 20 -0.86 -15.09 3.08
N ASP A 21 -1.78 -15.20 4.02
CA ASP A 21 -3.21 -15.39 3.70
C ASP A 21 -3.83 -14.15 3.06
N LEU A 22 -3.30 -12.96 3.41
CA LEU A 22 -3.73 -11.68 2.88
C LEU A 22 -2.52 -10.80 2.57
N LEU A 23 -2.35 -10.45 1.29
CA LEU A 23 -1.42 -9.42 0.84
C LEU A 23 -2.15 -8.09 0.70
N ILE A 24 -1.73 -7.08 1.44
CA ILE A 24 -2.27 -5.71 1.36
C ILE A 24 -1.22 -4.83 0.69
N ILE A 25 -1.61 -4.13 -0.37
CA ILE A 25 -0.71 -3.27 -1.15
C ILE A 25 -1.32 -1.89 -1.36
N GLY A 26 -0.47 -0.90 -1.66
CA GLY A 26 -0.91 0.44 -2.02
C GLY A 26 -1.52 0.47 -3.42
N GLU A 27 -0.73 0.19 -4.42
CA GLU A 27 -1.18 0.16 -5.83
C GLU A 27 -0.61 -1.04 -6.57
N ALA A 28 -1.22 -1.38 -7.69
CA ALA A 28 -0.71 -2.38 -8.62
C ALA A 28 -1.17 -2.09 -10.05
N ASN A 29 -0.36 -2.50 -11.01
CA ASN A 29 -0.82 -2.68 -12.38
C ASN A 29 -1.75 -3.88 -12.43
N GLU A 30 -2.93 -3.72 -13.03
CA GLU A 30 -3.94 -4.77 -13.13
C GLU A 30 -3.39 -6.06 -13.76
N TRP A 31 -2.58 -5.92 -14.80
CA TRP A 31 -1.98 -7.03 -15.55
C TRP A 31 -0.81 -7.74 -14.83
N GLU A 32 -0.38 -7.28 -13.67
CA GLU A 32 0.79 -7.80 -12.98
C GLU A 32 0.39 -8.54 -11.68
N THR A 33 0.39 -7.86 -10.52
CA THR A 33 0.10 -8.50 -9.23
C THR A 33 -1.30 -9.12 -9.14
N PRO A 34 -2.40 -8.44 -9.56
CA PRO A 34 -3.73 -9.03 -9.54
C PRO A 34 -3.85 -10.30 -10.37
N GLU A 35 -3.31 -10.29 -11.58
CA GLU A 35 -3.31 -11.44 -12.46
C GLU A 35 -2.51 -12.62 -11.86
N TYR A 36 -1.34 -12.33 -11.31
CA TYR A 36 -0.53 -13.33 -10.62
C TYR A 36 -1.29 -13.98 -9.46
N ILE A 37 -1.90 -13.18 -8.59
CA ILE A 37 -2.65 -13.69 -7.43
C ILE A 37 -3.85 -14.52 -7.87
N ARG A 38 -4.58 -14.11 -8.91
CA ARG A 38 -5.66 -14.90 -9.49
C ARG A 38 -5.16 -16.28 -9.93
N ASP A 39 -4.07 -16.33 -10.69
CA ASP A 39 -3.52 -17.57 -11.22
C ASP A 39 -2.94 -18.46 -10.11
N ALA A 40 -2.26 -17.87 -9.13
CA ALA A 40 -1.76 -18.58 -7.95
C ALA A 40 -2.89 -19.25 -7.16
N ARG A 41 -4.04 -18.57 -7.00
CA ARG A 41 -5.24 -19.15 -6.36
C ARG A 41 -5.82 -20.31 -7.16
N LEU A 42 -5.87 -20.19 -8.48
CA LEU A 42 -6.31 -21.29 -9.36
C LEU A 42 -5.42 -22.52 -9.24
N LEU A 43 -4.14 -22.33 -8.93
CA LEU A 43 -3.16 -23.39 -8.67
C LEU A 43 -3.14 -23.85 -7.20
N GLY A 44 -4.07 -23.39 -6.37
CA GLY A 44 -4.25 -23.88 -5.00
C GLY A 44 -3.56 -23.06 -3.92
N MET A 45 -2.98 -21.89 -4.22
CA MET A 45 -2.43 -21.00 -3.21
C MET A 45 -3.58 -20.32 -2.43
N ASN A 46 -3.53 -20.40 -1.11
CA ASN A 46 -4.49 -19.71 -0.24
C ASN A 46 -4.02 -18.29 0.06
N ILE A 47 -4.32 -17.35 -0.84
CA ILE A 47 -3.92 -15.95 -0.70
C ILE A 47 -5.06 -15.04 -1.19
N SER A 48 -5.26 -13.93 -0.49
CA SER A 48 -6.13 -12.83 -0.91
C SER A 48 -5.32 -11.56 -1.16
N LEU A 49 -5.78 -10.73 -2.08
CA LEU A 49 -5.18 -9.43 -2.39
C LEU A 49 -6.15 -8.32 -2.02
N LEU A 50 -5.66 -7.31 -1.29
CA LEU A 50 -6.36 -6.06 -1.01
C LEU A 50 -5.54 -4.89 -1.53
N ILE A 51 -6.13 -4.07 -2.39
CA ILE A 51 -5.51 -2.86 -2.93
C ILE A 51 -6.18 -1.65 -2.27
N LEU A 52 -5.41 -0.86 -1.53
CA LEU A 52 -5.92 0.30 -0.79
C LEU A 52 -5.98 1.58 -1.63
N GLY A 53 -5.15 1.69 -2.65
CA GLY A 53 -4.79 2.93 -3.31
C GLY A 53 -3.46 3.48 -2.76
N HIS A 54 -2.66 4.10 -3.64
CA HIS A 54 -1.33 4.61 -3.29
C HIS A 54 -1.41 5.60 -2.12
N SER A 55 -2.07 6.76 -2.34
CA SER A 55 -2.14 7.82 -1.34
C SER A 55 -2.85 7.37 -0.06
N VAL A 56 -3.94 6.62 -0.16
CA VAL A 56 -4.68 6.10 0.99
C VAL A 56 -3.79 5.21 1.87
N SER A 57 -2.90 4.43 1.26
CA SER A 57 -1.99 3.54 2.00
C SER A 57 -0.86 4.28 2.73
N GLU A 58 -0.48 5.46 2.27
CA GLU A 58 0.63 6.27 2.82
C GLU A 58 0.16 7.45 3.69
N GLU A 59 -1.02 7.97 3.46
CA GLU A 59 -1.58 9.15 4.14
C GLU A 59 -1.47 9.10 5.68
N PRO A 60 -1.82 7.98 6.37
CA PRO A 60 -1.67 7.91 7.82
C PRO A 60 -0.23 8.08 8.30
N GLY A 61 0.73 7.57 7.53
CA GLY A 61 2.15 7.73 7.82
C GLY A 61 2.64 9.17 7.66
N MET A 62 2.13 9.87 6.66
CA MET A 62 2.45 11.28 6.42
C MET A 62 1.87 12.19 7.50
N ALA A 63 0.63 11.92 7.93
CA ALA A 63 0.02 12.63 9.05
C ALA A 63 0.84 12.47 10.34
N TRP A 64 1.20 11.22 10.65
CA TRP A 64 2.06 10.92 11.80
C TRP A 64 3.44 11.56 11.69
N MET A 65 4.04 11.60 10.51
CA MET A 65 5.34 12.25 10.30
C MET A 65 5.30 13.75 10.63
N ALA A 66 4.22 14.44 10.33
CA ALA A 66 4.07 15.86 10.70
C ALA A 66 4.07 16.05 12.22
N GLU A 67 3.36 15.18 12.95
CA GLU A 67 3.35 15.18 14.42
C GLU A 67 4.73 14.87 15.01
N TRP A 68 5.42 13.90 14.46
CA TRP A 68 6.76 13.50 14.89
C TRP A 68 7.83 14.57 14.62
N LEU A 69 7.74 15.28 13.50
CA LEU A 69 8.70 16.33 13.13
C LEU A 69 8.50 17.61 13.94
N GLN A 70 7.26 17.97 14.33
CA GLN A 70 6.97 19.26 14.95
C GLN A 70 7.86 19.56 16.18
N PRO A 71 8.07 18.66 17.15
CA PRO A 71 8.92 18.95 18.32
C PRO A 71 10.41 19.05 17.99
N GLN A 72 10.84 18.58 16.82
CA GLN A 72 12.25 18.60 16.40
C GLN A 72 12.61 19.88 15.63
N LEU A 73 11.63 20.64 15.18
CA LEU A 73 11.80 21.85 14.38
C LEU A 73 11.31 23.09 15.13
N THR A 74 12.23 23.67 15.92
CA THR A 74 11.94 24.88 16.71
C THR A 74 11.71 26.08 15.79
N GLY A 75 10.58 26.80 16.01
CA GLY A 75 10.26 28.01 15.26
C GLY A 75 9.69 27.77 13.85
N ILE A 76 9.54 26.51 13.45
CA ILE A 76 8.91 26.13 12.17
C ILE A 76 7.61 25.40 12.47
N LYS A 77 6.50 25.84 11.87
CA LYS A 77 5.24 25.12 11.92
C LYS A 77 5.24 24.00 10.88
N VAL A 78 5.03 22.77 11.33
CA VAL A 78 4.83 21.60 10.47
C VAL A 78 3.33 21.33 10.38
N THR A 79 2.83 21.18 9.17
CA THR A 79 1.40 20.93 8.92
C THR A 79 1.28 19.82 7.88
N HIS A 80 0.52 18.78 8.20
CA HIS A 80 0.08 17.80 7.22
C HIS A 80 -1.08 18.41 6.41
N VAL A 81 -1.03 18.22 5.10
CA VAL A 81 -2.11 18.57 4.18
C VAL A 81 -2.52 17.30 3.45
N SER A 82 -3.75 16.86 3.63
CA SER A 82 -4.27 15.68 2.96
C SER A 82 -4.32 15.88 1.45
N SER A 83 -3.96 14.84 0.70
CA SER A 83 -4.10 14.80 -0.76
C SER A 83 -5.47 14.35 -1.23
N ASP A 84 -6.34 13.94 -0.30
CA ASP A 84 -7.64 13.33 -0.54
C ASP A 84 -7.58 12.01 -1.36
N ASP A 85 -8.67 11.27 -1.39
CA ASP A 85 -8.79 10.06 -2.19
C ASP A 85 -9.14 10.43 -3.65
N PRO A 86 -8.34 10.03 -4.64
CA PRO A 86 -8.64 10.29 -6.04
C PRO A 86 -9.84 9.50 -6.58
N PHE A 87 -10.32 8.49 -5.83
CA PHE A 87 -11.42 7.63 -6.23
C PHE A 87 -12.73 8.05 -5.58
N THR A 88 -13.83 7.83 -6.29
CA THR A 88 -15.18 7.91 -5.75
C THR A 88 -15.76 6.50 -5.69
N TRP A 89 -16.15 6.07 -4.50
CA TRP A 89 -16.73 4.76 -4.27
C TRP A 89 -18.26 4.82 -4.39
N LEU A 90 -18.82 3.96 -5.22
CA LEU A 90 -20.26 3.88 -5.49
C LEU A 90 -20.93 2.83 -4.61
#